data_72a75bddacc245c0f14d3e947d733945
#
_entry.id   72a75bddacc245c0f14d3e947d733945
#
_cell.length_a   1.000
_cell.length_b   1.000
_cell.length_c   1.000
_cell.angle_alpha   90.00
_cell.angle_beta   90.00
_cell.angle_gamma   90.00
#
_symmetry.space_group_name_H-M   'P 1'
#
loop_
_entity.id
_entity.type
_entity.pdbx_description
1 polymer ?
#
loop_
_entity_poly.entity_id
_entity_poly.type
_entity_poly.pdbx_seq_one_letter_code
_entity_poly.pdbx_strand_id
1 'polypeptide(L)'
;MLAAAEGTVPPSLSAYERHRARQRLKEGLPNIVTLLAERAHRRTFYVHPSDVDRILNIAGVVRTAASAAAEHDIDLIGPGPEEVYVSESTLAQIAASCHMEERPERPNLVMRVVADPHWPFAEDAAVAPAAVAAVDLLESDNDRARRAGSRLLESL
;
A
#
# COMPACT_ATOMS: atom_id res chain seq x y z
N MET A 1 -11.96 -3.93 -1.01
CA MET A 1 -12.11 -4.82 -2.18
C MET A 1 -10.98 -5.85 -2.26
N LEU A 2 -9.72 -5.47 -2.19
CA LEU A 2 -8.58 -6.41 -2.20
C LEU A 2 -8.58 -7.36 -0.99
N ALA A 3 -8.89 -6.88 0.21
CA ALA A 3 -9.07 -7.71 1.40
C ALA A 3 -10.13 -8.81 1.21
N ALA A 4 -11.14 -8.57 0.36
CA ALA A 4 -12.15 -9.58 0.04
C ALA A 4 -11.63 -10.68 -0.90
N ALA A 5 -10.58 -10.42 -1.69
CA ALA A 5 -9.94 -11.43 -2.54
C ALA A 5 -9.20 -12.48 -1.70
N GLU A 6 -8.66 -12.08 -0.55
CA GLU A 6 -7.97 -12.96 0.42
C GLU A 6 -8.92 -13.57 1.46
N GLY A 7 -10.23 -13.41 1.29
CA GLY A 7 -11.21 -13.92 2.26
C GLY A 7 -11.38 -13.05 3.51
N THR A 8 -10.58 -11.99 3.66
CA THR A 8 -10.65 -11.07 4.80
C THR A 8 -11.52 -9.88 4.43
N VAL A 9 -12.72 -9.80 4.96
CA VAL A 9 -13.64 -8.70 4.69
C VAL A 9 -13.56 -7.69 5.81
N PRO A 10 -13.24 -6.40 5.53
CA PRO A 10 -13.28 -5.37 6.55
C PRO A 10 -14.65 -5.32 7.24
N PRO A 11 -14.70 -5.26 8.57
CA PRO A 11 -15.97 -5.28 9.32
C PRO A 11 -16.85 -4.05 9.05
N SER A 12 -16.29 -2.99 8.48
CA SER A 12 -16.99 -1.74 8.13
C SER A 12 -17.85 -1.81 6.88
N LEU A 13 -17.72 -2.87 6.04
CA LEU A 13 -18.50 -2.97 4.80
C LEU A 13 -19.89 -3.54 5.05
N SER A 14 -20.91 -2.87 4.51
CA SER A 14 -22.30 -3.38 4.48
C SER A 14 -22.39 -4.67 3.65
N ALA A 15 -23.47 -5.45 3.84
CA ALA A 15 -23.73 -6.65 3.05
C ALA A 15 -23.80 -6.38 1.54
N TYR A 16 -24.34 -5.23 1.14
CA TYR A 16 -24.42 -4.79 -0.25
C TYR A 16 -23.03 -4.49 -0.84
N GLU A 17 -22.18 -3.79 -0.10
CA GLU A 17 -20.81 -3.48 -0.53
C GLU A 17 -19.96 -4.73 -0.66
N ARG A 18 -20.10 -5.69 0.29
CA ARG A 18 -19.46 -7.01 0.18
C ARG A 18 -19.88 -7.78 -1.07
N HIS A 19 -21.20 -7.78 -1.38
CA HIS A 19 -21.71 -8.43 -2.60
C HIS A 19 -21.15 -7.76 -3.86
N ARG A 20 -21.16 -6.44 -3.92
CA ARG A 20 -20.60 -5.66 -5.04
C ARG A 20 -19.11 -5.89 -5.23
N ALA A 21 -18.34 -5.97 -4.14
CA ALA A 21 -16.91 -6.27 -4.19
C ALA A 21 -16.65 -7.65 -4.80
N ARG A 22 -17.40 -8.68 -4.37
CA ARG A 22 -17.30 -10.04 -4.93
C ARG A 22 -17.70 -10.11 -6.40
N GLN A 23 -18.71 -9.37 -6.83
CA GLN A 23 -19.10 -9.30 -8.24
C GLN A 23 -17.97 -8.70 -9.10
N ARG A 24 -17.37 -7.60 -8.65
CA ARG A 24 -16.26 -6.94 -9.36
C ARG A 24 -15.00 -7.79 -9.42
N LEU A 25 -14.73 -8.58 -8.37
CA LEU A 25 -13.63 -9.56 -8.40
C LEU A 25 -13.82 -10.61 -9.50
N LYS A 26 -15.06 -10.98 -9.81
CA LYS A 26 -15.39 -11.92 -10.90
C LYS A 26 -15.25 -11.32 -12.30
N GLU A 27 -15.26 -9.99 -12.42
CA GLU A 27 -15.14 -9.26 -13.70
C GLU A 27 -13.70 -9.15 -14.21
N GLY A 28 -12.72 -9.57 -13.41
CA GLY A 28 -11.31 -9.70 -13.80
C GLY A 28 -10.38 -8.59 -13.34
N LEU A 29 -9.09 -8.90 -13.27
CA LEU A 29 -8.02 -8.08 -12.72
C LEU A 29 -7.84 -6.67 -13.34
N PRO A 30 -7.95 -6.47 -14.68
CA PRO A 30 -7.76 -5.14 -15.27
C PRO A 30 -8.74 -4.08 -14.74
N ASN A 31 -10.00 -4.48 -14.50
CA ASN A 31 -11.01 -3.58 -13.95
C ASN A 31 -10.74 -3.26 -12.47
N ILE A 32 -10.15 -4.19 -11.73
CA ILE A 32 -9.82 -3.99 -10.32
C ILE A 32 -8.70 -2.96 -10.17
N VAL A 33 -7.64 -3.04 -10.97
CA VAL A 33 -6.52 -2.10 -10.94
C VAL A 33 -7.00 -0.66 -11.19
N THR A 34 -7.84 -0.45 -12.20
CA THR A 34 -8.42 0.86 -12.51
C THR A 34 -9.27 1.39 -11.35
N LEU A 35 -10.09 0.54 -10.73
CA LEU A 35 -10.95 0.93 -9.61
C LEU A 35 -10.17 1.24 -8.33
N LEU A 36 -8.93 0.78 -8.24
CA LEU A 36 -8.07 0.97 -7.07
C LEU A 36 -7.08 2.13 -7.23
N ALA A 37 -6.98 2.72 -8.43
CA ALA A 37 -6.10 3.85 -8.68
C ALA A 37 -6.38 5.07 -7.76
N GLU A 38 -7.62 5.23 -7.32
CA GLU A 38 -8.04 6.34 -6.43
C GLU A 38 -8.12 5.95 -4.94
N ARG A 39 -7.63 4.77 -4.54
CA ARG A 39 -7.76 4.26 -3.15
C ARG A 39 -6.98 5.06 -2.12
N ALA A 40 -5.94 5.77 -2.57
CA ALA A 40 -5.07 6.56 -1.71
C ALA A 40 -4.34 7.62 -2.54
N HIS A 41 -3.98 8.73 -1.92
CA HIS A 41 -3.16 9.76 -2.55
C HIS A 41 -1.67 9.41 -2.40
N ARG A 42 -1.02 9.11 -3.52
CA ARG A 42 0.42 8.83 -3.54
C ARG A 42 1.22 10.13 -3.40
N ARG A 43 2.03 10.22 -2.35
CA ARG A 43 2.93 11.34 -2.07
C ARG A 43 4.36 10.83 -1.91
N THR A 44 5.33 11.59 -2.40
CA THR A 44 6.75 11.24 -2.34
C THR A 44 7.48 12.19 -1.42
N PHE A 45 8.39 11.63 -0.61
CA PHE A 45 9.16 12.39 0.37
C PHE A 45 10.62 11.99 0.36
N TYR A 46 11.47 12.93 0.75
CA TYR A 46 12.78 12.63 1.28
C TYR A 46 12.78 12.90 2.78
N VAL A 47 13.24 11.93 3.54
CA VAL A 47 13.48 12.05 4.99
C VAL A 47 14.93 11.64 5.27
N HIS A 48 15.47 12.06 6.42
CA HIS A 48 16.80 11.58 6.80
C HIS A 48 16.82 10.04 6.89
N PRO A 49 17.83 9.34 6.35
CA PRO A 49 17.84 7.87 6.33
C PRO A 49 17.57 7.20 7.69
N SER A 50 18.07 7.80 8.80
CA SER A 50 17.80 7.28 10.15
C SER A 50 16.32 7.41 10.58
N ASP A 51 15.54 8.26 9.91
CA ASP A 51 14.12 8.42 10.22
C ASP A 51 13.25 7.41 9.44
N VAL A 52 13.76 6.85 8.33
CA VAL A 52 13.02 5.85 7.54
C VAL A 52 12.66 4.65 8.42
N ASP A 53 13.64 4.01 9.06
CA ASP A 53 13.41 2.85 9.92
C ASP A 53 12.46 3.18 11.09
N ARG A 54 12.60 4.38 11.66
CA ARG A 54 11.71 4.84 12.72
C ARG A 54 10.27 4.98 12.22
N ILE A 55 10.08 5.55 11.03
CA ILE A 55 8.75 5.71 10.41
C ILE A 55 8.12 4.35 10.13
N LEU A 56 8.86 3.39 9.58
CA LEU A 56 8.36 2.05 9.28
C LEU A 56 7.88 1.27 10.51
N ASN A 57 8.32 1.67 11.71
CA ASN A 57 7.94 1.05 12.99
C ASN A 57 6.86 1.85 13.75
N ILE A 58 6.29 2.92 13.18
CA ILE A 58 5.18 3.66 13.81
C ILE A 58 3.89 2.86 13.69
N ALA A 59 3.12 2.78 14.76
CA ALA A 59 1.77 2.19 14.72
C ALA A 59 0.89 2.94 13.70
N GLY A 60 0.17 2.20 12.86
CA GLY A 60 -0.63 2.78 11.77
C GLY A 60 0.16 3.08 10.49
N VAL A 61 1.44 2.71 10.43
CA VAL A 61 2.21 2.65 9.18
C VAL A 61 2.20 1.21 8.66
N VAL A 62 1.69 1.00 7.45
CA VAL A 62 1.53 -0.33 6.85
C VAL A 62 2.41 -0.43 5.60
N ARG A 63 3.42 -1.29 5.63
CA ARG A 63 4.35 -1.50 4.50
C ARG A 63 3.63 -2.13 3.32
N THR A 64 3.98 -1.72 2.10
CA THR A 64 3.39 -2.22 0.85
C THR A 64 4.42 -2.28 -0.27
N ALA A 65 4.01 -2.73 -1.44
CA ALA A 65 4.85 -2.84 -2.64
C ALA A 65 6.20 -3.53 -2.35
N ALA A 66 7.32 -2.89 -2.71
CA ALA A 66 8.67 -3.44 -2.48
C ALA A 66 9.01 -3.57 -0.99
N SER A 67 8.47 -2.69 -0.12
CA SER A 67 8.71 -2.74 1.32
C SER A 67 8.01 -3.92 2.02
N ALA A 68 7.06 -4.56 1.35
CA ALA A 68 6.37 -5.78 1.80
C ALA A 68 6.87 -7.04 1.09
N ALA A 69 7.90 -6.94 0.26
CA ALA A 69 8.34 -8.03 -0.62
C ALA A 69 8.76 -9.29 0.16
N ALA A 70 9.48 -9.11 1.27
CA ALA A 70 9.98 -10.23 2.08
C ALA A 70 8.83 -11.02 2.74
N GLU A 71 7.76 -10.35 3.18
CA GLU A 71 6.61 -10.96 3.82
C GLU A 71 5.70 -11.71 2.84
N HIS A 72 5.83 -11.42 1.55
CA HIS A 72 5.05 -12.06 0.48
C HIS A 72 5.88 -12.96 -0.43
N ASP A 73 7.09 -13.36 0.00
CA ASP A 73 8.01 -14.22 -0.77
C ASP A 73 8.32 -13.67 -2.19
N ILE A 74 8.36 -12.34 -2.32
CA ILE A 74 8.66 -11.67 -3.59
C ILE A 74 10.17 -11.45 -3.70
N ASP A 75 10.81 -12.02 -4.72
CA ASP A 75 12.20 -11.73 -5.05
C ASP A 75 12.34 -10.35 -5.72
N LEU A 76 12.27 -9.31 -4.90
CA LEU A 76 12.45 -7.93 -5.32
C LEU A 76 13.48 -7.24 -4.42
N ILE A 77 14.75 -7.49 -4.70
CA ILE A 77 15.87 -6.84 -4.02
C ILE A 77 16.43 -5.74 -4.92
N GLY A 78 16.55 -4.54 -4.39
CA GLY A 78 17.18 -3.42 -5.11
C GLY A 78 16.96 -2.08 -4.41
N PRO A 79 17.76 -1.07 -4.76
CA PRO A 79 17.57 0.26 -4.21
C PRO A 79 16.27 0.86 -4.74
N GLY A 80 15.48 1.41 -3.83
CA GLY A 80 14.24 2.11 -4.15
C GLY A 80 13.72 2.80 -2.90
N PRO A 81 12.71 3.68 -3.03
CA PRO A 81 12.05 4.24 -1.87
C PRO A 81 11.27 3.16 -1.12
N GLU A 82 11.20 3.30 0.19
CA GLU A 82 10.23 2.55 1.00
C GLU A 82 8.82 3.00 0.65
N GLU A 83 7.86 2.05 0.57
CA GLU A 83 6.46 2.36 0.27
C GLU A 83 5.55 1.90 1.41
N VAL A 84 4.71 2.84 1.88
CA VAL A 84 3.82 2.61 3.02
C VAL A 84 2.44 3.23 2.80
N TYR A 85 1.43 2.65 3.44
CA TYR A 85 0.15 3.29 3.70
C TYR A 85 0.18 4.01 5.05
N VAL A 86 -0.43 5.18 5.09
CA VAL A 86 -0.66 5.96 6.30
C VAL A 86 -2.03 6.64 6.22
N SER A 87 -2.67 6.86 7.37
CA SER A 87 -3.82 7.76 7.44
C SER A 87 -3.38 9.22 7.42
N GLU A 88 -4.30 10.15 7.15
CA GLU A 88 -4.03 11.59 7.21
C GLU A 88 -3.53 12.01 8.59
N SER A 89 -4.13 11.47 9.65
CA SER A 89 -3.71 11.76 11.03
C SER A 89 -2.32 11.20 11.33
N THR A 90 -1.99 9.99 10.88
CA THR A 90 -0.66 9.39 11.04
C THR A 90 0.39 10.19 10.27
N LEU A 91 0.10 10.63 9.04
CA LEU A 91 1.00 11.50 8.28
C LEU A 91 1.29 12.81 9.01
N ALA A 92 0.25 13.44 9.59
CA ALA A 92 0.43 14.67 10.35
C ALA A 92 1.34 14.47 11.59
N GLN A 93 1.21 13.34 12.29
CA GLN A 93 2.09 12.97 13.41
C GLN A 93 3.53 12.77 12.96
N ILE A 94 3.76 12.08 11.85
CA ILE A 94 5.10 11.87 11.29
C ILE A 94 5.73 13.22 10.91
N ALA A 95 4.99 14.07 10.19
CA ALA A 95 5.46 15.39 9.77
C ALA A 95 5.79 16.33 10.96
N ALA A 96 5.12 16.16 12.10
CA ALA A 96 5.45 16.90 13.32
C ALA A 96 6.71 16.37 14.03
N SER A 97 7.16 15.14 13.74
CA SER A 97 8.24 14.45 14.44
C SER A 97 9.57 14.44 13.67
N CYS A 98 9.57 14.67 12.37
CA CYS A 98 10.76 14.71 11.53
C CYS A 98 10.61 15.68 10.37
N HIS A 99 11.74 16.11 9.81
CA HIS A 99 11.74 16.95 8.63
C HIS A 99 11.46 16.09 7.39
N MET A 100 10.46 16.48 6.60
CA MET A 100 10.07 15.81 5.38
C MET A 100 10.08 16.80 4.21
N GLU A 101 10.92 16.54 3.20
CA GLU A 101 10.89 17.28 1.93
C GLU A 101 9.89 16.58 0.99
N GLU A 102 8.83 17.27 0.62
CA GLU A 102 7.82 16.74 -0.29
C GLU A 102 8.24 16.96 -1.76
N ARG A 103 7.95 15.96 -2.59
CA ARG A 103 8.26 15.95 -4.04
C ARG A 103 9.75 16.19 -4.36
N PRO A 104 10.69 15.50 -3.70
CA PRO A 104 12.10 15.63 -4.00
C PRO A 104 12.42 14.98 -5.36
N GLU A 105 13.56 15.36 -5.96
CA GLU A 105 14.05 14.68 -7.18
C GLU A 105 14.37 13.18 -6.92
N ARG A 106 14.82 12.86 -5.71
CA ARG A 106 15.17 11.50 -5.29
C ARG A 106 14.48 11.13 -3.99
N PRO A 107 13.22 10.70 -4.06
CA PRO A 107 12.50 10.26 -2.87
C PRO A 107 13.11 8.97 -2.29
N ASN A 108 13.13 8.87 -0.97
CA ASN A 108 13.43 7.63 -0.25
C ASN A 108 12.21 7.06 0.46
N LEU A 109 11.08 7.76 0.40
CA LEU A 109 9.83 7.34 1.02
C LEU A 109 8.63 7.72 0.13
N VAL A 110 7.76 6.75 -0.13
CA VAL A 110 6.47 6.93 -0.79
C VAL A 110 5.37 6.62 0.21
N MET A 111 4.48 7.57 0.42
CA MET A 111 3.33 7.38 1.29
C MET A 111 2.04 7.37 0.46
N ARG A 112 1.23 6.33 0.65
CA ARG A 112 -0.12 6.22 0.15
C ARG A 112 -1.07 6.67 1.25
N VAL A 113 -1.52 7.91 1.14
CA VAL A 113 -2.31 8.59 2.18
C VAL A 113 -3.78 8.28 1.99
N VAL A 114 -4.41 7.75 3.03
CA VAL A 114 -5.84 7.42 3.07
C VAL A 114 -6.52 8.34 4.08
N ALA A 115 -7.69 8.87 3.72
CA ALA A 115 -8.50 9.65 4.66
C ALA A 115 -8.91 8.78 5.86
N ASP A 116 -8.80 9.33 7.07
CA ASP A 116 -9.04 8.57 8.32
C ASP A 116 -10.35 7.75 8.33
N PRO A 117 -11.51 8.29 7.87
CA PRO A 117 -12.76 7.53 7.85
C PRO A 117 -12.75 6.30 6.92
N HIS A 118 -11.77 6.21 6.03
CA HIS A 118 -11.66 5.16 5.02
C HIS A 118 -10.46 4.24 5.23
N TRP A 119 -9.81 4.30 6.41
CA TRP A 119 -8.68 3.44 6.73
C TRP A 119 -9.04 1.96 6.58
N PRO A 120 -8.37 1.19 5.69
CA PRO A 120 -8.82 -0.15 5.30
C PRO A 120 -8.14 -1.28 6.07
N PHE A 121 -7.12 -0.97 6.88
CA PHE A 121 -6.31 -1.99 7.55
C PHE A 121 -6.72 -2.17 9.01
N ALA A 122 -6.40 -3.35 9.59
CA ALA A 122 -6.53 -3.58 11.02
C ALA A 122 -5.57 -2.68 11.82
N GLU A 123 -5.89 -2.42 13.10
CA GLU A 123 -5.08 -1.53 13.96
C GLU A 123 -3.65 -2.03 14.16
N ASP A 124 -3.44 -3.34 14.14
CA ASP A 124 -2.16 -4.02 14.32
C ASP A 124 -1.46 -4.40 12.99
N ALA A 125 -2.04 -4.04 11.86
CA ALA A 125 -1.46 -4.35 10.56
C ALA A 125 -0.13 -3.61 10.36
N ALA A 126 0.96 -4.35 10.19
CA ALA A 126 2.28 -3.83 9.84
C ALA A 126 2.59 -3.94 8.34
N VAL A 127 1.89 -4.83 7.63
CA VAL A 127 2.10 -5.14 6.21
C VAL A 127 0.76 -5.22 5.51
N ALA A 128 0.68 -4.66 4.32
CA ALA A 128 -0.51 -4.73 3.49
C ALA A 128 -0.74 -6.18 3.00
N PRO A 129 -2.00 -6.61 2.84
CA PRO A 129 -2.32 -7.89 2.23
C PRO A 129 -1.65 -8.07 0.86
N ALA A 130 -1.33 -9.32 0.49
CA ALA A 130 -0.61 -9.64 -0.74
C ALA A 130 -1.27 -9.05 -1.99
N ALA A 131 -2.60 -9.10 -2.08
CA ALA A 131 -3.34 -8.51 -3.19
C ALA A 131 -3.19 -6.99 -3.28
N VAL A 132 -3.09 -6.29 -2.13
CA VAL A 132 -2.83 -4.84 -2.09
C VAL A 132 -1.41 -4.53 -2.53
N ALA A 133 -0.43 -5.23 -1.95
CA ALA A 133 0.99 -5.07 -2.29
C ALA A 133 1.24 -5.35 -3.78
N ALA A 134 0.59 -6.37 -4.35
CA ALA A 134 0.68 -6.71 -5.76
C ALA A 134 0.19 -5.58 -6.68
N VAL A 135 -0.95 -4.97 -6.36
CA VAL A 135 -1.50 -3.83 -7.13
C VAL A 135 -0.58 -2.62 -7.01
N ASP A 136 -0.02 -2.37 -5.82
CA ASP A 136 0.93 -1.27 -5.62
C ASP A 136 2.21 -1.47 -6.43
N LEU A 137 2.70 -2.72 -6.55
CA LEU A 137 3.82 -3.08 -7.43
C LEU A 137 3.51 -2.83 -8.90
N LEU A 138 2.27 -3.07 -9.35
CA LEU A 138 1.87 -2.80 -10.74
C LEU A 138 1.88 -1.30 -11.09
N GLU A 139 1.70 -0.43 -10.11
CA GLU A 139 1.77 1.03 -10.27
C GLU A 139 3.22 1.57 -10.27
N SER A 140 4.22 0.71 -10.04
CA SER A 140 5.63 1.11 -10.03
C SER A 140 6.13 1.50 -11.43
N ASP A 141 7.02 2.49 -11.50
CA ASP A 141 7.74 2.83 -12.71
C ASP A 141 8.81 1.78 -13.09
N ASN A 142 9.10 0.84 -12.19
CA ASN A 142 10.09 -0.21 -12.38
C ASN A 142 9.47 -1.47 -12.99
N ASP A 143 9.94 -1.89 -14.18
CA ASP A 143 9.47 -3.08 -14.89
C ASP A 143 9.60 -4.39 -14.09
N ARG A 144 10.63 -4.51 -13.24
CA ARG A 144 10.83 -5.68 -12.40
C ARG A 144 9.74 -5.73 -11.31
N ALA A 145 9.44 -4.60 -10.71
CA ALA A 145 8.37 -4.48 -9.71
C ALA A 145 7.00 -4.81 -10.33
N ARG A 146 6.68 -4.27 -11.50
CA ARG A 146 5.43 -4.60 -12.21
C ARG A 146 5.30 -6.10 -12.50
N ARG A 147 6.38 -6.72 -12.99
CA ARG A 147 6.39 -8.19 -13.23
C ARG A 147 6.21 -8.99 -11.95
N ALA A 148 6.81 -8.55 -10.85
CA ALA A 148 6.62 -9.18 -9.54
C ALA A 148 5.18 -9.06 -9.06
N GLY A 149 4.56 -7.88 -9.20
CA GLY A 149 3.14 -7.66 -8.89
C GLY A 149 2.20 -8.56 -9.71
N SER A 150 2.45 -8.70 -11.02
CA SER A 150 1.66 -9.61 -11.87
C SER A 150 1.74 -11.06 -11.38
N ARG A 151 2.95 -11.56 -11.09
CA ARG A 151 3.13 -12.94 -10.60
C ARG A 151 2.46 -13.15 -9.24
N LEU A 152 2.56 -12.17 -8.34
CA LEU A 152 1.91 -12.26 -7.04
C LEU A 152 0.38 -12.35 -7.20
N LEU A 153 -0.23 -11.52 -8.06
CA LEU A 153 -1.66 -11.59 -8.34
C LEU A 153 -2.09 -12.92 -8.96
N GLU A 154 -1.27 -13.51 -9.83
CA GLU A 154 -1.55 -14.80 -10.46
C GLU A 154 -1.47 -15.96 -9.47
N SER A 155 -0.77 -15.78 -8.34
CA SER A 155 -0.60 -16.80 -7.30
C SER A 155 -1.71 -16.79 -6.23
N LEU A 156 -2.57 -15.76 -6.18
CA LEU A 156 -3.67 -15.59 -5.21
C LEU A 156 -4.97 -16.26 -5.71
#